data_30d3929f34b9b320ebe4ac67c2a77e6f
#
_entry.id   30d3929f34b9b320ebe4ac67c2a77e6f
#
_cell.length_a   1.000
_cell.length_b   1.000
_cell.length_c   1.000
_cell.angle_alpha   90.00
_cell.angle_beta   90.00
_cell.angle_gamma   90.00
#
_symmetry.space_group_name_H-M   'P 1'
#
loop_
_entity.id
_entity.type
_entity.pdbx_description
1 polymer ?
#
loop_
_entity_poly.entity_id
_entity_poly.type
_entity_poly.pdbx_seq_one_letter_code
_entity_poly.pdbx_strand_id
1 'polypeptide(L)'
;MALLDKLFSASITFREISTDKLGELGRSVMEILGVAPHFPIPLFVLHTCNRVEVYAWDVPQEAVELVLSRYREYADRVRIRRGREAALHMLEVAAGLDSMLIGETDILGQMEEAYDSQVKSHVTREPLKTVVERAIRFGKLVRTRTNISRGPRGLGSLSIIYIKEKFGDLGKLSVGVIGAGSVGSGLVKELRDEGAGKIYVLNRTFEKAAEVARKYGAVAKPLNEEAIDECLKTCDVVFTTALSFEPLITRIPEGARVRAIVDLGVPGNVSKDLPVEVIKVDDLEGIAARFNKERMAEVERARAMALEELDAVEKAVARRVVEMELGEYMKFVEMAAKEEAERAGADSLTAARSSVKRAVLPLVEALKELAEAGRVEEVLELLREARRRARGLSVAERAP
;
A
#
# COMPACT_ATOMS: atom_id res chain seq x y z
N MET A 1 -20.36 -20.16 -2.56
CA MET A 1 -19.66 -18.90 -2.86
C MET A 1 -18.24 -19.03 -2.35
N ALA A 2 -17.24 -18.83 -3.19
CA ALA A 2 -15.85 -18.92 -2.74
C ALA A 2 -15.58 -17.81 -1.71
N LEU A 3 -14.73 -18.08 -0.73
CA LEU A 3 -14.49 -17.13 0.37
C LEU A 3 -13.91 -15.79 -0.14
N LEU A 4 -13.06 -15.86 -1.18
CA LEU A 4 -12.54 -14.66 -1.83
C LEU A 4 -13.61 -13.81 -2.52
N ASP A 5 -14.81 -14.33 -2.85
CA ASP A 5 -15.89 -13.53 -3.46
C ASP A 5 -16.30 -12.32 -2.58
N LYS A 6 -15.95 -12.35 -1.30
CA LYS A 6 -16.13 -11.26 -0.35
C LYS A 6 -15.13 -10.11 -0.53
N LEU A 7 -14.02 -10.34 -1.24
CA LEU A 7 -13.06 -9.29 -1.53
C LEU A 7 -13.59 -8.36 -2.63
N PHE A 8 -13.53 -7.07 -2.39
CA PHE A 8 -13.91 -5.99 -3.31
C PHE A 8 -12.72 -5.07 -3.54
N SER A 9 -12.59 -4.54 -4.75
CA SER A 9 -11.71 -3.40 -5.02
C SER A 9 -12.33 -2.40 -6.00
N ALA A 10 -12.05 -1.13 -5.75
CA ALA A 10 -12.31 -0.02 -6.68
C ALA A 10 -10.99 0.71 -6.92
N SER A 11 -10.61 0.89 -8.16
CA SER A 11 -9.32 1.49 -8.54
C SER A 11 -9.45 2.45 -9.71
N ILE A 12 -8.61 3.49 -9.71
CA ILE A 12 -8.38 4.40 -10.82
C ILE A 12 -6.89 4.71 -10.88
N THR A 13 -6.30 4.80 -12.07
CA THR A 13 -4.87 4.92 -12.26
C THR A 13 -4.53 6.06 -13.21
N PHE A 14 -3.23 6.34 -13.37
CA PHE A 14 -2.70 7.31 -14.34
C PHE A 14 -3.15 7.05 -15.80
N ARG A 15 -3.65 5.83 -16.12
CA ARG A 15 -4.18 5.51 -17.45
C ARG A 15 -5.55 6.11 -17.70
N GLU A 16 -6.31 6.35 -16.66
CA GLU A 16 -7.67 6.86 -16.74
C GLU A 16 -7.74 8.37 -16.52
N ILE A 17 -6.89 8.93 -15.65
CA ILE A 17 -6.86 10.37 -15.31
C ILE A 17 -5.41 10.82 -15.07
N SER A 18 -5.16 12.14 -15.23
CA SER A 18 -3.83 12.71 -14.95
C SER A 18 -3.41 12.57 -13.50
N THR A 19 -2.11 12.59 -13.25
CA THR A 19 -1.54 12.46 -11.89
C THR A 19 -1.97 13.60 -10.96
N ASP A 20 -2.16 14.82 -11.46
CA ASP A 20 -2.73 15.95 -10.67
C ASP A 20 -4.12 15.59 -10.13
N LYS A 21 -5.00 15.02 -10.98
CA LYS A 21 -6.35 14.58 -10.59
C LYS A 21 -6.34 13.37 -9.67
N LEU A 22 -5.37 12.47 -9.84
CA LEU A 22 -5.16 11.36 -8.89
C LEU A 22 -4.83 11.89 -7.49
N GLY A 23 -4.02 12.93 -7.39
CA GLY A 23 -3.70 13.58 -6.12
C GLY A 23 -4.92 14.19 -5.43
N GLU A 24 -5.79 14.87 -6.17
CA GLU A 24 -7.04 15.46 -5.65
C GLU A 24 -8.01 14.36 -5.18
N LEU A 25 -8.21 13.34 -6.01
CA LEU A 25 -9.06 12.20 -5.68
C LEU A 25 -8.52 11.43 -4.47
N GLY A 26 -7.22 11.18 -4.42
CA GLY A 26 -6.55 10.50 -3.32
C GLY A 26 -6.77 11.20 -1.99
N ARG A 27 -6.74 12.53 -1.95
CA ARG A 27 -7.08 13.32 -0.76
C ARG A 27 -8.49 13.00 -0.27
N SER A 28 -9.47 13.03 -1.17
CA SER A 28 -10.87 12.74 -0.84
C SER A 28 -11.07 11.31 -0.36
N VAL A 29 -10.38 10.33 -0.97
CA VAL A 29 -10.46 8.92 -0.57
C VAL A 29 -9.75 8.68 0.77
N MET A 30 -8.62 9.35 1.03
CA MET A 30 -7.90 9.23 2.31
C MET A 30 -8.72 9.74 3.52
N GLU A 31 -9.70 10.62 3.32
CA GLU A 31 -10.65 11.00 4.36
C GLU A 31 -11.45 9.81 4.90
N ILE A 32 -11.67 8.78 4.07
CA ILE A 32 -12.31 7.52 4.49
C ILE A 32 -11.53 6.88 5.63
N LEU A 33 -10.20 6.97 5.64
CA LEU A 33 -9.35 6.40 6.68
C LEU A 33 -9.59 7.07 8.05
N GLY A 34 -9.96 8.34 8.09
CA GLY A 34 -10.27 9.05 9.33
C GLY A 34 -11.53 8.51 10.03
N VAL A 35 -12.49 8.00 9.28
CA VAL A 35 -13.74 7.45 9.81
C VAL A 35 -13.77 5.92 9.82
N ALA A 36 -12.90 5.27 9.05
CA ALA A 36 -12.85 3.82 8.86
C ALA A 36 -12.68 2.99 10.17
N PRO A 37 -11.94 3.45 11.22
CA PRO A 37 -11.88 2.71 12.47
C PRO A 37 -13.24 2.46 13.13
N HIS A 38 -14.23 3.30 12.84
CA HIS A 38 -15.60 3.18 13.34
C HIS A 38 -16.50 2.29 12.47
N PHE A 39 -16.02 1.91 11.28
CA PHE A 39 -16.76 1.00 10.40
C PHE A 39 -16.45 -0.47 10.75
N PRO A 40 -17.46 -1.35 10.73
CA PRO A 40 -17.26 -2.78 10.98
C PRO A 40 -16.50 -3.49 9.85
N ILE A 41 -16.25 -2.82 8.72
CA ILE A 41 -15.71 -3.38 7.48
C ILE A 41 -14.19 -3.21 7.46
N PRO A 42 -13.40 -4.28 7.21
CA PRO A 42 -11.98 -4.15 6.93
C PRO A 42 -11.72 -3.42 5.62
N LEU A 43 -10.89 -2.38 5.65
CA LEU A 43 -10.49 -1.59 4.48
C LEU A 43 -8.98 -1.57 4.32
N PHE A 44 -8.51 -1.41 3.08
CA PHE A 44 -7.13 -1.06 2.74
C PHE A 44 -7.16 -0.04 1.60
N VAL A 45 -6.52 1.10 1.79
CA VAL A 45 -6.42 2.17 0.80
C VAL A 45 -4.98 2.32 0.36
N LEU A 46 -4.77 2.30 -0.94
CA LEU A 46 -3.47 2.55 -1.56
C LEU A 46 -3.57 3.81 -2.43
N HIS A 47 -2.87 4.87 -2.00
CA HIS A 47 -2.75 6.12 -2.74
C HIS A 47 -1.28 6.38 -3.05
N THR A 48 -0.98 6.52 -4.34
CA THR A 48 0.37 6.82 -4.85
C THR A 48 0.27 7.84 -6.00
N CYS A 49 1.41 8.22 -6.58
CA CYS A 49 1.42 9.07 -7.78
C CYS A 49 0.72 8.41 -8.99
N ASN A 50 0.62 7.07 -9.03
CA ASN A 50 0.12 6.34 -10.19
C ASN A 50 -1.30 5.79 -10.00
N ARG A 51 -1.86 5.77 -8.78
CA ARG A 51 -3.16 5.14 -8.48
C ARG A 51 -3.81 5.59 -7.19
N VAL A 52 -5.13 5.45 -7.18
CA VAL A 52 -5.96 5.48 -5.98
C VAL A 52 -6.79 4.21 -5.98
N GLU A 53 -6.62 3.37 -4.97
CA GLU A 53 -7.30 2.08 -4.85
C GLU A 53 -7.88 1.89 -3.45
N VAL A 54 -9.07 1.32 -3.39
CA VAL A 54 -9.73 0.91 -2.14
C VAL A 54 -10.04 -0.56 -2.24
N TYR A 55 -9.60 -1.32 -1.26
CA TYR A 55 -9.95 -2.73 -1.08
C TYR A 55 -10.78 -2.88 0.19
N ALA A 56 -11.80 -3.74 0.14
CA ALA A 56 -12.68 -4.00 1.26
C ALA A 56 -13.07 -5.48 1.33
N TRP A 57 -13.43 -5.94 2.53
CA TRP A 57 -13.85 -7.31 2.76
C TRP A 57 -15.29 -7.35 3.27
N ASP A 58 -16.13 -8.21 2.64
CA ASP A 58 -17.53 -8.45 3.01
C ASP A 58 -18.38 -7.15 3.04
N VAL A 59 -18.32 -6.41 1.93
CA VAL A 59 -18.84 -5.05 1.81
C VAL A 59 -20.33 -5.09 1.54
N PRO A 60 -21.19 -4.50 2.40
CA PRO A 60 -22.59 -4.28 2.08
C PRO A 60 -22.78 -3.26 0.95
N GLN A 61 -23.92 -3.30 0.27
CA GLN A 61 -24.18 -2.46 -0.90
C GLN A 61 -24.01 -0.96 -0.59
N GLU A 62 -24.46 -0.51 0.56
CA GLU A 62 -24.40 0.89 0.98
C GLU A 62 -22.96 1.38 1.17
N ALA A 63 -22.06 0.51 1.64
CA ALA A 63 -20.65 0.85 1.79
C ALA A 63 -19.93 0.89 0.43
N VAL A 64 -20.32 0.05 -0.54
CA VAL A 64 -19.84 0.15 -1.93
C VAL A 64 -20.23 1.49 -2.51
N GLU A 65 -21.48 1.92 -2.33
CA GLU A 65 -21.98 3.20 -2.81
C GLU A 65 -21.24 4.38 -2.16
N LEU A 66 -20.92 4.30 -0.88
CA LEU A 66 -20.12 5.31 -0.17
C LEU A 66 -18.71 5.43 -0.77
N VAL A 67 -18.03 4.30 -1.01
CA VAL A 67 -16.71 4.31 -1.66
C VAL A 67 -16.81 4.89 -3.07
N LEU A 68 -17.77 4.45 -3.87
CA LEU A 68 -17.95 4.90 -5.26
C LEU A 68 -18.37 6.37 -5.33
N SER A 69 -19.05 6.92 -4.32
CA SER A 69 -19.41 8.33 -4.29
C SER A 69 -18.20 9.25 -4.31
N ARG A 70 -17.05 8.80 -3.81
CA ARG A 70 -15.76 9.52 -3.88
C ARG A 70 -15.18 9.55 -5.29
N TYR A 71 -15.59 8.61 -6.14
CA TYR A 71 -15.18 8.51 -7.54
C TYR A 71 -16.23 9.05 -8.53
N ARG A 72 -17.30 9.72 -8.04
CA ARG A 72 -18.47 10.08 -8.87
C ARG A 72 -18.10 10.83 -10.16
N GLU A 73 -17.14 11.74 -10.12
CA GLU A 73 -16.67 12.48 -11.29
C GLU A 73 -16.03 11.57 -12.35
N TYR A 74 -15.53 10.39 -11.93
CA TYR A 74 -14.82 9.43 -12.77
C TYR A 74 -15.50 8.06 -12.78
N ALA A 75 -16.80 7.99 -12.51
CA ALA A 75 -17.53 6.73 -12.31
C ALA A 75 -17.43 5.77 -13.52
N ASP A 76 -17.36 6.33 -14.73
CA ASP A 76 -17.17 5.61 -15.99
C ASP A 76 -15.76 5.06 -16.21
N ARG A 77 -14.79 5.49 -15.39
CA ARG A 77 -13.37 5.13 -15.47
C ARG A 77 -12.89 4.27 -14.32
N VAL A 78 -13.67 4.19 -13.24
CA VAL A 78 -13.34 3.35 -12.09
C VAL A 78 -13.44 1.87 -12.49
N ARG A 79 -12.39 1.13 -12.20
CA ARG A 79 -12.37 -0.33 -12.37
C ARG A 79 -12.77 -1.00 -11.08
N ILE A 80 -13.87 -1.74 -11.13
CA ILE A 80 -14.36 -2.54 -10.00
C ILE A 80 -14.02 -3.99 -10.25
N ARG A 81 -13.43 -4.65 -9.23
CA ARG A 81 -13.12 -6.08 -9.25
C ARG A 81 -13.63 -6.74 -7.99
N ARG A 82 -13.93 -8.03 -8.09
CA ARG A 82 -14.38 -8.85 -6.95
C ARG A 82 -13.63 -10.18 -6.92
N GLY A 83 -13.57 -10.76 -5.73
CA GLY A 83 -13.07 -12.11 -5.58
C GLY A 83 -11.63 -12.30 -6.01
N ARG A 84 -11.39 -13.38 -6.74
CA ARG A 84 -10.07 -13.75 -7.28
C ARG A 84 -9.48 -12.66 -8.19
N GLU A 85 -10.32 -11.93 -8.93
CA GLU A 85 -9.85 -10.83 -9.78
C GLU A 85 -9.29 -9.68 -8.95
N ALA A 86 -9.94 -9.30 -7.84
CA ALA A 86 -9.45 -8.27 -6.94
C ALA A 86 -8.14 -8.71 -6.23
N ALA A 87 -8.04 -9.97 -5.83
CA ALA A 87 -6.82 -10.51 -5.24
C ALA A 87 -5.66 -10.56 -6.24
N LEU A 88 -5.91 -11.03 -7.47
CA LEU A 88 -4.91 -11.05 -8.54
C LEU A 88 -4.39 -9.65 -8.84
N HIS A 89 -5.30 -8.66 -8.97
CA HIS A 89 -4.92 -7.28 -9.17
C HIS A 89 -4.01 -6.76 -8.05
N MET A 90 -4.31 -7.05 -6.79
CA MET A 90 -3.45 -6.65 -5.68
C MET A 90 -2.05 -7.29 -5.74
N LEU A 91 -1.94 -8.55 -6.17
CA LEU A 91 -0.67 -9.23 -6.41
C LEU A 91 0.13 -8.54 -7.54
N GLU A 92 -0.53 -8.24 -8.66
CA GLU A 92 0.08 -7.55 -9.80
C GLU A 92 0.56 -6.14 -9.42
N VAL A 93 -0.22 -5.40 -8.64
CA VAL A 93 0.17 -4.08 -8.09
C VAL A 93 1.41 -4.20 -7.22
N ALA A 94 1.42 -5.12 -6.25
CA ALA A 94 2.57 -5.34 -5.36
C ALA A 94 3.84 -5.73 -6.13
N ALA A 95 3.71 -6.46 -7.23
CA ALA A 95 4.81 -6.83 -8.12
C ALA A 95 5.24 -5.68 -9.06
N GLY A 96 4.48 -4.58 -9.12
CA GLY A 96 4.74 -3.45 -10.03
C GLY A 96 4.34 -3.73 -11.49
N LEU A 97 3.52 -4.76 -11.75
CA LEU A 97 3.12 -5.13 -13.11
C LEU A 97 2.11 -4.15 -13.72
N ASP A 98 1.40 -3.41 -12.86
CA ASP A 98 0.41 -2.41 -13.25
C ASP A 98 0.92 -0.96 -13.12
N SER A 99 2.20 -0.76 -12.85
CA SER A 99 2.82 0.58 -12.72
C SER A 99 3.16 1.20 -14.08
N MET A 100 3.39 2.51 -14.12
CA MET A 100 3.87 3.23 -15.30
C MET A 100 5.21 2.65 -15.79
N LEU A 101 6.16 2.47 -14.88
CA LEU A 101 7.37 1.69 -15.10
C LEU A 101 7.15 0.29 -14.54
N ILE A 102 6.96 -0.69 -15.41
CA ILE A 102 6.71 -2.07 -15.02
C ILE A 102 7.86 -2.60 -14.17
N GLY A 103 7.54 -3.19 -13.00
CA GLY A 103 8.54 -3.74 -12.07
C GLY A 103 9.28 -2.70 -11.25
N GLU A 104 8.76 -1.47 -11.15
CA GLU A 104 9.29 -0.47 -10.22
C GLU A 104 9.31 -1.00 -8.77
N THR A 105 10.19 -0.42 -7.97
CA THR A 105 10.36 -0.86 -6.57
C THR A 105 9.56 -0.01 -5.58
N ASP A 106 9.21 1.21 -5.95
CA ASP A 106 8.61 2.21 -5.06
C ASP A 106 7.21 1.80 -4.60
N ILE A 107 6.41 1.18 -5.49
CA ILE A 107 5.05 0.71 -5.17
C ILE A 107 5.02 -0.28 -4.00
N LEU A 108 6.03 -1.15 -3.89
CA LEU A 108 6.07 -2.12 -2.80
C LEU A 108 6.33 -1.44 -1.45
N GLY A 109 7.26 -0.48 -1.41
CA GLY A 109 7.52 0.33 -0.22
C GLY A 109 6.30 1.16 0.20
N GLN A 110 5.62 1.78 -0.77
CA GLN A 110 4.39 2.54 -0.52
C GLN A 110 3.26 1.65 0.01
N MET A 111 3.14 0.43 -0.51
CA MET A 111 2.16 -0.55 -0.02
C MET A 111 2.48 -1.01 1.41
N GLU A 112 3.77 -1.22 1.76
CA GLU A 112 4.21 -1.53 3.12
C GLU A 112 3.93 -0.39 4.09
N GLU A 113 4.25 0.85 3.73
CA GLU A 113 3.98 2.05 4.55
C GLU A 113 2.47 2.23 4.79
N ALA A 114 1.64 2.08 3.75
CA ALA A 114 0.18 2.14 3.87
C ALA A 114 -0.35 1.02 4.77
N TYR A 115 0.12 -0.20 4.58
CA TYR A 115 -0.23 -1.36 5.40
C TYR A 115 0.09 -1.14 6.87
N ASP A 116 1.31 -0.76 7.21
CA ASP A 116 1.75 -0.55 8.59
C ASP A 116 0.93 0.53 9.29
N SER A 117 0.65 1.63 8.59
CA SER A 117 -0.18 2.73 9.11
C SER A 117 -1.62 2.29 9.37
N GLN A 118 -2.24 1.57 8.41
CA GLN A 118 -3.64 1.20 8.48
C GLN A 118 -3.90 0.01 9.41
N VAL A 119 -2.92 -0.86 9.63
CA VAL A 119 -2.99 -1.88 10.68
C VAL A 119 -2.90 -1.25 12.07
N LYS A 120 -2.00 -0.28 12.28
CA LYS A 120 -1.87 0.45 13.56
C LYS A 120 -3.15 1.21 13.92
N SER A 121 -3.82 1.78 12.93
CA SER A 121 -5.09 2.50 13.11
C SER A 121 -6.32 1.58 13.09
N HIS A 122 -6.15 0.26 13.07
CA HIS A 122 -7.24 -0.73 13.05
C HIS A 122 -8.19 -0.63 11.84
N VAL A 123 -7.76 -0.02 10.75
CA VAL A 123 -8.53 0.05 9.49
C VAL A 123 -8.36 -1.24 8.71
N THR A 124 -7.11 -1.66 8.47
CA THR A 124 -6.80 -2.93 7.81
C THR A 124 -6.79 -4.05 8.86
N ARG A 125 -7.82 -4.88 8.82
CA ARG A 125 -8.07 -5.98 9.75
C ARG A 125 -8.26 -7.28 8.99
N GLU A 126 -8.27 -8.40 9.72
CA GLU A 126 -8.57 -9.71 9.14
C GLU A 126 -10.02 -9.80 8.61
N PRO A 127 -10.25 -10.54 7.51
CA PRO A 127 -9.27 -11.32 6.75
C PRO A 127 -8.52 -10.55 5.65
N LEU A 128 -8.89 -9.29 5.37
CA LEU A 128 -8.22 -8.45 4.36
C LEU A 128 -6.73 -8.26 4.63
N LYS A 129 -6.36 -8.13 5.92
CA LYS A 129 -4.96 -8.05 6.35
C LYS A 129 -4.12 -9.20 5.77
N THR A 130 -4.63 -10.44 5.85
CA THR A 130 -3.96 -11.62 5.28
C THR A 130 -3.74 -11.49 3.77
N VAL A 131 -4.71 -10.93 3.01
CA VAL A 131 -4.56 -10.72 1.57
C VAL A 131 -3.44 -9.71 1.27
N VAL A 132 -3.42 -8.57 1.97
CA VAL A 132 -2.39 -7.53 1.81
C VAL A 132 -1.00 -8.07 2.15
N GLU A 133 -0.85 -8.80 3.26
CA GLU A 133 0.43 -9.42 3.66
C GLU A 133 0.96 -10.39 2.60
N ARG A 134 0.05 -11.19 2.01
CA ARG A 134 0.41 -12.12 0.94
C ARG A 134 0.86 -11.36 -0.31
N ALA A 135 0.16 -10.29 -0.69
CA ALA A 135 0.53 -9.46 -1.82
C ALA A 135 1.91 -8.79 -1.64
N ILE A 136 2.19 -8.22 -0.47
CA ILE A 136 3.49 -7.66 -0.14
C ILE A 136 4.60 -8.72 -0.25
N ARG A 137 4.36 -9.90 0.31
CA ARG A 137 5.30 -11.03 0.26
C ARG A 137 5.55 -11.50 -1.17
N PHE A 138 4.49 -11.58 -1.97
CA PHE A 138 4.56 -11.90 -3.39
C PHE A 138 5.38 -10.86 -4.18
N GLY A 139 5.14 -9.56 -3.94
CA GLY A 139 5.92 -8.50 -4.56
C GLY A 139 7.43 -8.62 -4.31
N LYS A 140 7.84 -9.03 -3.08
CA LYS A 140 9.24 -9.36 -2.75
C LYS A 140 9.74 -10.59 -3.51
N LEU A 141 8.92 -11.64 -3.57
CA LEU A 141 9.25 -12.89 -4.25
C LEU A 141 9.51 -12.70 -5.73
N VAL A 142 8.64 -11.95 -6.43
CA VAL A 142 8.81 -11.66 -7.86
C VAL A 142 10.14 -10.97 -8.12
N ARG A 143 10.50 -9.96 -7.34
CA ARG A 143 11.76 -9.22 -7.50
C ARG A 143 13.00 -10.06 -7.23
N THR A 144 12.90 -11.12 -6.43
CA THR A 144 14.01 -12.05 -6.18
C THR A 144 14.11 -13.16 -7.21
N ARG A 145 13.00 -13.55 -7.86
CA ARG A 145 12.94 -14.68 -8.80
C ARG A 145 12.92 -14.28 -10.27
N THR A 146 12.81 -12.98 -10.56
CA THR A 146 12.75 -12.42 -11.92
C THR A 146 13.71 -11.24 -12.05
N ASN A 147 14.00 -10.84 -13.29
CA ASN A 147 14.74 -9.62 -13.57
C ASN A 147 13.83 -8.40 -13.82
N ILE A 148 12.58 -8.43 -13.36
CA ILE A 148 11.57 -7.41 -13.66
C ILE A 148 11.98 -6.00 -13.22
N SER A 149 12.81 -5.89 -12.17
CA SER A 149 13.31 -4.60 -11.64
C SER A 149 14.71 -4.24 -12.15
N ARG A 150 15.21 -4.89 -13.21
CA ARG A 150 16.52 -4.56 -13.80
C ARG A 150 16.44 -3.23 -14.55
N GLY A 151 17.44 -2.35 -14.35
CA GLY A 151 17.48 -1.00 -14.94
C GLY A 151 16.79 0.02 -14.03
N PRO A 152 16.06 1.02 -14.59
CA PRO A 152 15.37 2.04 -13.79
C PRO A 152 14.40 1.41 -12.79
N ARG A 153 14.37 1.95 -11.57
CA ARG A 153 13.63 1.33 -10.45
C ARG A 153 12.34 2.03 -10.09
N GLY A 154 12.16 3.28 -10.56
CA GLY A 154 10.99 4.10 -10.26
C GLY A 154 11.03 5.43 -11.00
N LEU A 155 10.13 6.34 -10.64
CA LEU A 155 10.03 7.67 -11.25
C LEU A 155 11.31 8.51 -11.05
N GLY A 156 12.00 8.33 -9.91
CA GLY A 156 13.29 8.96 -9.67
C GLY A 156 14.32 8.61 -10.74
N SER A 157 14.51 7.32 -11.00
CA SER A 157 15.44 6.85 -12.04
C SER A 157 15.05 7.35 -13.44
N LEU A 158 13.75 7.31 -13.78
CA LEU A 158 13.26 7.81 -15.08
C LEU A 158 13.52 9.30 -15.23
N SER A 159 13.30 10.10 -14.20
CA SER A 159 13.54 11.53 -14.22
C SER A 159 15.02 11.88 -14.34
N ILE A 160 15.90 11.10 -13.71
CA ILE A 160 17.36 11.22 -13.88
C ILE A 160 17.74 10.95 -15.33
N ILE A 161 17.21 9.91 -15.96
CA ILE A 161 17.46 9.58 -17.37
C ILE A 161 16.99 10.72 -18.27
N TYR A 162 15.78 11.25 -18.01
CA TYR A 162 15.26 12.43 -18.75
C TYR A 162 16.22 13.62 -18.67
N ILE A 163 16.69 13.96 -17.47
CA ILE A 163 17.61 15.08 -17.25
C ILE A 163 18.96 14.82 -17.93
N LYS A 164 19.49 13.60 -17.91
CA LYS A 164 20.74 13.23 -18.61
C LYS A 164 20.59 13.36 -20.13
N GLU A 165 19.49 12.92 -20.70
CA GLU A 165 19.22 13.05 -22.14
C GLU A 165 19.12 14.52 -22.56
N LYS A 166 18.56 15.37 -21.69
CA LYS A 166 18.32 16.78 -21.99
C LYS A 166 19.51 17.69 -21.72
N PHE A 167 20.19 17.50 -20.60
CA PHE A 167 21.22 18.43 -20.12
C PHE A 167 22.64 17.82 -20.11
N GLY A 168 22.77 16.52 -20.42
CA GLY A 168 24.03 15.82 -20.51
C GLY A 168 24.59 15.38 -19.14
N ASP A 169 25.85 15.65 -18.91
CA ASP A 169 26.62 15.17 -17.75
C ASP A 169 26.11 15.77 -16.43
N LEU A 170 25.58 14.91 -15.56
CA LEU A 170 25.08 15.28 -14.24
C LEU A 170 26.18 15.84 -13.31
N GLY A 171 27.45 15.44 -13.53
CA GLY A 171 28.58 15.93 -12.74
C GLY A 171 28.79 17.43 -12.85
N LYS A 172 28.28 18.05 -13.91
CA LYS A 172 28.34 19.49 -14.17
C LYS A 172 27.15 20.26 -13.62
N LEU A 173 26.12 19.55 -13.14
CA LEU A 173 24.89 20.15 -12.65
C LEU A 173 24.88 20.25 -11.12
N SER A 174 24.32 21.34 -10.62
CA SER A 174 23.87 21.46 -9.24
C SER A 174 22.40 21.09 -9.16
N VAL A 175 22.05 20.20 -8.22
CA VAL A 175 20.71 19.61 -8.14
C VAL A 175 20.10 19.86 -6.78
N GLY A 176 18.85 20.32 -6.76
CA GLY A 176 18.04 20.43 -5.55
C GLY A 176 17.03 19.27 -5.45
N VAL A 177 16.80 18.73 -4.25
CA VAL A 177 15.75 17.77 -3.98
C VAL A 177 14.90 18.29 -2.82
N ILE A 178 13.64 18.56 -3.08
CA ILE A 178 12.65 19.00 -2.09
C ILE A 178 11.83 17.80 -1.67
N GLY A 179 12.02 17.36 -0.42
CA GLY A 179 11.45 16.14 0.16
C GLY A 179 12.53 15.11 0.47
N ALA A 180 12.54 14.59 1.71
CA ALA A 180 13.45 13.54 2.21
C ALA A 180 12.67 12.32 2.72
N GLY A 181 11.51 12.02 2.10
CA GLY A 181 10.78 10.76 2.28
C GLY A 181 11.46 9.61 1.55
N SER A 182 10.78 8.46 1.43
CA SER A 182 11.31 7.27 0.74
C SER A 182 11.74 7.58 -0.70
N VAL A 183 10.88 8.26 -1.48
CA VAL A 183 11.18 8.66 -2.87
C VAL A 183 12.34 9.65 -2.94
N GLY A 184 12.31 10.73 -2.16
CA GLY A 184 13.36 11.76 -2.19
C GLY A 184 14.72 11.22 -1.73
N SER A 185 14.76 10.41 -0.68
CA SER A 185 15.98 9.75 -0.22
C SER A 185 16.56 8.78 -1.26
N GLY A 186 15.68 8.01 -1.93
CA GLY A 186 16.06 7.14 -3.04
C GLY A 186 16.64 7.91 -4.21
N LEU A 187 15.99 9.02 -4.58
CA LEU A 187 16.44 9.92 -5.64
C LEU A 187 17.81 10.55 -5.35
N VAL A 188 18.05 11.01 -4.12
CA VAL A 188 19.38 11.55 -3.72
C VAL A 188 20.48 10.49 -3.85
N LYS A 189 20.18 9.26 -3.44
CA LYS A 189 21.09 8.12 -3.62
C LYS A 189 21.40 7.90 -5.10
N GLU A 190 20.38 7.79 -5.94
CA GLU A 190 20.54 7.53 -7.37
C GLU A 190 21.28 8.69 -8.07
N LEU A 191 20.98 9.95 -7.76
CA LEU A 191 21.72 11.10 -8.24
C LEU A 191 23.22 11.03 -7.91
N ARG A 192 23.53 10.57 -6.69
CA ARG A 192 24.92 10.38 -6.26
C ARG A 192 25.59 9.23 -7.00
N ASP A 193 24.89 8.09 -7.13
CA ASP A 193 25.41 6.91 -7.85
C ASP A 193 25.65 7.22 -9.34
N GLU A 194 24.83 8.11 -9.94
CA GLU A 194 24.94 8.59 -11.32
C GLU A 194 25.94 9.78 -11.49
N GLY A 195 26.65 10.14 -10.41
CA GLY A 195 27.74 11.10 -10.45
C GLY A 195 27.31 12.58 -10.43
N ALA A 196 26.09 12.90 -9.96
CA ALA A 196 25.66 14.29 -9.84
C ALA A 196 26.64 15.11 -9.01
N GLY A 197 26.89 16.37 -9.47
CA GLY A 197 27.87 17.26 -8.87
C GLY A 197 27.48 17.67 -7.44
N LYS A 198 26.82 18.79 -7.28
CA LYS A 198 26.38 19.28 -5.98
C LYS A 198 24.90 18.98 -5.76
N ILE A 199 24.57 18.31 -4.64
CA ILE A 199 23.19 17.94 -4.31
C ILE A 199 22.78 18.69 -3.03
N TYR A 200 21.61 19.36 -3.07
CA TYR A 200 20.97 19.99 -1.92
C TYR A 200 19.68 19.21 -1.59
N VAL A 201 19.43 18.99 -0.29
CA VAL A 201 18.23 18.30 0.19
C VAL A 201 17.46 19.22 1.13
N LEU A 202 16.21 19.52 0.79
CA LEU A 202 15.32 20.36 1.60
C LEU A 202 14.20 19.50 2.16
N ASN A 203 13.92 19.60 3.46
CA ASN A 203 12.79 18.89 4.06
C ASN A 203 12.21 19.65 5.24
N ARG A 204 10.87 19.51 5.46
CA ARG A 204 10.16 20.12 6.59
C ARG A 204 10.77 19.72 7.94
N THR A 205 11.06 18.44 8.12
CA THR A 205 11.82 17.92 9.25
C THR A 205 13.30 17.96 8.87
N PHE A 206 14.04 18.94 9.37
CA PHE A 206 15.46 19.17 9.01
C PHE A 206 16.33 17.95 9.29
N GLU A 207 16.07 17.22 10.38
CA GLU A 207 16.81 16.02 10.79
C GLU A 207 16.79 14.94 9.70
N LYS A 208 15.66 14.76 9.00
CA LYS A 208 15.56 13.84 7.86
C LYS A 208 16.43 14.29 6.68
N ALA A 209 16.43 15.58 6.36
CA ALA A 209 17.32 16.12 5.34
C ALA A 209 18.79 15.94 5.72
N ALA A 210 19.14 16.19 6.98
CA ALA A 210 20.50 16.04 7.50
C ALA A 210 20.98 14.58 7.49
N GLU A 211 20.10 13.63 7.81
CA GLU A 211 20.39 12.21 7.73
C GLU A 211 20.71 11.77 6.28
N VAL A 212 19.83 12.12 5.33
CA VAL A 212 20.00 11.82 3.91
C VAL A 212 21.28 12.49 3.38
N ALA A 213 21.52 13.75 3.73
CA ALA A 213 22.68 14.50 3.29
C ALA A 213 23.99 13.87 3.81
N ARG A 214 24.05 13.49 5.09
CA ARG A 214 25.19 12.80 5.68
C ARG A 214 25.48 11.46 5.00
N LYS A 215 24.41 10.70 4.71
CA LYS A 215 24.52 9.36 4.12
C LYS A 215 25.04 9.38 2.69
N TYR A 216 24.65 10.39 1.90
CA TYR A 216 24.92 10.43 0.46
C TYR A 216 25.80 11.62 0.04
N GLY A 217 26.42 12.34 0.98
CA GLY A 217 27.32 13.45 0.69
C GLY A 217 26.62 14.67 0.06
N ALA A 218 25.38 14.96 0.47
CA ALA A 218 24.62 16.12 0.04
C ALA A 218 24.67 17.26 1.07
N VAL A 219 24.03 18.40 0.77
CA VAL A 219 23.90 19.56 1.66
C VAL A 219 22.45 19.64 2.15
N ALA A 220 22.22 19.53 3.45
CA ALA A 220 20.89 19.66 4.04
C ALA A 220 20.49 21.12 4.24
N LYS A 221 19.21 21.42 4.00
CA LYS A 221 18.60 22.71 4.31
C LYS A 221 17.19 22.52 4.88
N PRO A 222 16.70 23.44 5.73
CA PRO A 222 15.31 23.44 6.14
C PRO A 222 14.41 23.75 4.94
N LEU A 223 13.18 23.28 4.94
CA LEU A 223 12.18 23.60 3.90
C LEU A 223 11.41 24.84 4.37
N ASN A 224 11.80 25.99 3.84
CA ASN A 224 11.12 27.27 3.97
C ASN A 224 11.26 28.07 2.65
N GLU A 225 10.57 29.19 2.52
CA GLU A 225 10.56 30.00 1.29
C GLU A 225 11.96 30.50 0.91
N GLU A 226 12.74 30.95 1.89
CA GLU A 226 14.10 31.43 1.66
C GLU A 226 15.04 30.33 1.13
N ALA A 227 14.96 29.13 1.68
CA ALA A 227 15.77 27.99 1.24
C ALA A 227 15.33 27.49 -0.16
N ILE A 228 14.02 27.55 -0.49
CA ILE A 228 13.54 27.27 -1.84
C ILE A 228 14.09 28.29 -2.83
N ASP A 229 14.00 29.58 -2.53
CA ASP A 229 14.54 30.66 -3.38
C ASP A 229 16.05 30.49 -3.57
N GLU A 230 16.80 30.21 -2.53
CA GLU A 230 18.24 29.94 -2.62
C GLU A 230 18.52 28.69 -3.49
N CYS A 231 17.74 27.64 -3.33
CA CYS A 231 17.84 26.43 -4.15
C CYS A 231 17.61 26.74 -5.63
N LEU A 232 16.58 27.52 -5.96
CA LEU A 232 16.27 27.93 -7.33
C LEU A 232 17.34 28.84 -7.95
N LYS A 233 18.07 29.62 -7.10
CA LYS A 233 19.20 30.47 -7.54
C LYS A 233 20.51 29.71 -7.71
N THR A 234 20.67 28.57 -7.03
CA THR A 234 21.97 27.85 -7.02
C THR A 234 21.97 26.54 -7.80
N CYS A 235 20.80 25.94 -8.01
CA CYS A 235 20.66 24.66 -8.71
C CYS A 235 20.29 24.85 -10.18
N ASP A 236 20.81 23.97 -11.05
CA ASP A 236 20.43 23.90 -12.46
C ASP A 236 19.11 23.14 -12.65
N VAL A 237 18.87 22.13 -11.79
CA VAL A 237 17.66 21.29 -11.79
C VAL A 237 17.15 21.13 -10.35
N VAL A 238 15.84 21.22 -10.17
CA VAL A 238 15.20 20.99 -8.87
C VAL A 238 14.15 19.89 -9.00
N PHE A 239 14.24 18.88 -8.16
CA PHE A 239 13.25 17.80 -8.03
C PHE A 239 12.36 18.07 -6.82
N THR A 240 11.05 17.85 -6.96
CA THR A 240 10.12 17.86 -5.84
C THR A 240 9.51 16.49 -5.65
N THR A 241 9.54 16.01 -4.41
CA THR A 241 9.02 14.69 -3.99
C THR A 241 8.25 14.78 -2.68
N ALA A 242 7.90 16.00 -2.26
CA ALA A 242 7.24 16.24 -1.00
C ALA A 242 5.74 15.90 -1.08
N LEU A 243 5.18 15.38 0.01
CA LEU A 243 3.74 15.34 0.20
C LEU A 243 3.28 16.72 0.69
N SER A 244 2.73 17.53 -0.22
CA SER A 244 2.16 18.83 0.09
C SER A 244 0.85 19.02 -0.68
N PHE A 245 -0.16 19.55 0.00
CA PHE A 245 -1.46 19.84 -0.63
C PHE A 245 -1.48 21.22 -1.28
N GLU A 246 -0.53 22.09 -0.91
CA GLU A 246 -0.33 23.39 -1.53
C GLU A 246 1.00 23.37 -2.30
N PRO A 247 1.09 24.05 -3.45
CA PRO A 247 2.33 24.16 -4.18
C PRO A 247 3.43 24.77 -3.32
N LEU A 248 4.62 24.16 -3.37
CA LEU A 248 5.81 24.63 -2.64
C LEU A 248 6.59 25.66 -3.46
N ILE A 249 6.58 25.52 -4.78
CA ILE A 249 7.21 26.45 -5.73
C ILE A 249 6.11 27.22 -6.47
N THR A 250 5.86 28.46 -6.05
CA THR A 250 4.79 29.31 -6.59
C THR A 250 5.30 30.42 -7.51
N ARG A 251 6.61 30.69 -7.48
CA ARG A 251 7.28 31.73 -8.30
C ARG A 251 8.73 31.32 -8.55
N ILE A 252 9.32 31.94 -9.56
CA ILE A 252 10.76 31.86 -9.83
C ILE A 252 11.38 33.19 -9.41
N PRO A 253 12.35 33.19 -8.45
CA PRO A 253 12.95 34.44 -7.99
C PRO A 253 13.85 35.06 -9.04
N GLU A 254 14.02 36.37 -8.99
CA GLU A 254 14.95 37.09 -9.85
C GLU A 254 16.38 36.56 -9.67
N GLY A 255 17.09 36.38 -10.78
CA GLY A 255 18.43 35.80 -10.80
C GLY A 255 18.46 34.28 -10.56
N ALA A 256 17.32 33.58 -10.72
CA ALA A 256 17.28 32.15 -10.65
C ALA A 256 18.15 31.49 -11.74
N ARG A 257 18.87 30.45 -11.36
CA ARG A 257 19.71 29.63 -12.24
C ARG A 257 18.98 28.38 -12.74
N VAL A 258 17.87 28.02 -12.10
CA VAL A 258 17.11 26.81 -12.41
C VAL A 258 16.66 26.79 -13.87
N ARG A 259 16.94 25.67 -14.55
CA ARG A 259 16.63 25.46 -15.98
C ARG A 259 15.44 24.51 -16.14
N ALA A 260 15.23 23.61 -15.18
CA ALA A 260 14.10 22.70 -15.16
C ALA A 260 13.72 22.33 -13.72
N ILE A 261 12.42 22.13 -13.49
CA ILE A 261 11.89 21.56 -12.25
C ILE A 261 11.21 20.25 -12.61
N VAL A 262 11.57 19.18 -11.90
CA VAL A 262 10.95 17.86 -12.05
C VAL A 262 9.99 17.66 -10.88
N ASP A 263 8.70 17.71 -11.15
CA ASP A 263 7.65 17.57 -10.14
C ASP A 263 7.15 16.12 -10.06
N LEU A 264 7.66 15.41 -9.07
CA LEU A 264 7.25 14.03 -8.74
C LEU A 264 6.25 14.00 -7.56
N GLY A 265 5.82 15.15 -7.07
CA GLY A 265 4.80 15.28 -6.02
C GLY A 265 3.41 14.97 -6.54
N VAL A 266 2.58 14.28 -5.72
CA VAL A 266 1.16 14.05 -6.02
C VAL A 266 0.37 14.26 -4.72
N PRO A 267 -0.41 15.34 -4.62
CA PRO A 267 -0.59 16.43 -5.61
C PRO A 267 0.71 17.15 -5.97
N GLY A 268 0.74 17.79 -7.16
CA GLY A 268 1.90 18.51 -7.65
C GLY A 268 2.39 19.61 -6.70
N ASN A 269 3.69 19.73 -6.59
CA ASN A 269 4.35 20.70 -5.69
C ASN A 269 4.69 22.03 -6.38
N VAL A 270 4.40 22.17 -7.67
CA VAL A 270 4.78 23.32 -8.50
C VAL A 270 3.54 23.98 -9.08
N SER A 271 3.43 25.30 -8.93
CA SER A 271 2.35 26.09 -9.54
C SER A 271 2.39 26.01 -11.06
N LYS A 272 1.22 26.18 -11.68
CA LYS A 272 1.10 26.33 -13.13
C LYS A 272 1.73 27.64 -13.59
N ASP A 273 2.10 27.70 -14.87
CA ASP A 273 2.53 28.92 -15.58
C ASP A 273 3.82 29.59 -15.05
N LEU A 274 4.76 28.81 -14.51
CA LEU A 274 6.08 29.32 -14.15
C LEU A 274 6.94 29.52 -15.40
N PRO A 275 7.82 30.56 -15.43
CA PRO A 275 8.70 30.85 -16.55
C PRO A 275 9.94 29.93 -16.58
N VAL A 276 9.74 28.66 -16.33
CA VAL A 276 10.75 27.59 -16.35
C VAL A 276 10.07 26.29 -16.77
N GLU A 277 10.81 25.41 -17.38
CA GLU A 277 10.28 24.11 -17.75
C GLU A 277 9.95 23.27 -16.49
N VAL A 278 8.71 22.78 -16.42
CA VAL A 278 8.23 21.88 -15.38
C VAL A 278 7.96 20.53 -16.02
N ILE A 279 8.73 19.51 -15.63
CA ILE A 279 8.58 18.12 -16.06
C ILE A 279 7.74 17.42 -15.00
N LYS A 280 6.61 16.88 -15.40
CA LYS A 280 5.69 16.13 -14.52
C LYS A 280 5.85 14.62 -14.69
N VAL A 281 5.23 13.86 -13.80
CA VAL A 281 5.21 12.39 -13.85
C VAL A 281 4.70 11.88 -15.22
N ASP A 282 3.66 12.52 -15.77
CA ASP A 282 3.06 12.13 -17.05
C ASP A 282 4.05 12.28 -18.23
N ASP A 283 5.01 13.23 -18.16
CA ASP A 283 6.02 13.46 -19.20
C ASP A 283 7.08 12.33 -19.25
N LEU A 284 7.15 11.48 -18.21
CA LEU A 284 8.09 10.37 -18.13
C LEU A 284 7.58 9.09 -18.82
N GLU A 285 6.31 9.05 -19.25
CA GLU A 285 5.68 7.86 -19.83
C GLU A 285 6.43 7.35 -21.07
N GLY A 286 6.90 8.25 -21.93
CA GLY A 286 7.68 7.90 -23.14
C GLY A 286 8.99 7.18 -22.82
N ILE A 287 9.67 7.57 -21.73
CA ILE A 287 10.88 6.90 -21.27
C ILE A 287 10.53 5.54 -20.65
N ALA A 288 9.50 5.49 -19.80
CA ALA A 288 9.05 4.25 -19.20
C ALA A 288 8.70 3.19 -20.25
N ALA A 289 8.00 3.58 -21.33
CA ALA A 289 7.60 2.70 -22.41
C ALA A 289 8.80 2.00 -23.10
N ARG A 290 9.97 2.67 -23.21
CA ARG A 290 11.20 2.04 -23.76
C ARG A 290 11.65 0.87 -22.89
N PHE A 291 11.74 1.06 -21.58
CA PHE A 291 12.16 0.02 -20.64
C PHE A 291 11.12 -1.08 -20.47
N ASN A 292 9.83 -0.74 -20.54
CA ASN A 292 8.76 -1.71 -20.44
C ASN A 292 8.82 -2.76 -21.54
N LYS A 293 9.20 -2.37 -22.79
CA LYS A 293 9.39 -3.33 -23.88
C LYS A 293 10.44 -4.40 -23.57
N GLU A 294 11.53 -4.02 -22.91
CA GLU A 294 12.60 -4.95 -22.54
C GLU A 294 12.17 -5.93 -21.43
N ARG A 295 11.18 -5.55 -20.63
CA ARG A 295 10.69 -6.32 -19.48
C ARG A 295 9.57 -7.30 -19.81
N MET A 296 9.03 -7.31 -21.02
CA MET A 296 7.83 -8.08 -21.37
C MET A 296 7.93 -9.58 -21.06
N ALA A 297 9.09 -10.21 -21.31
CA ALA A 297 9.30 -11.62 -20.98
C ALA A 297 9.20 -11.89 -19.46
N GLU A 298 9.72 -10.97 -18.64
CA GLU A 298 9.64 -11.08 -17.17
C GLU A 298 8.22 -10.77 -16.65
N VAL A 299 7.44 -9.95 -17.38
CA VAL A 299 6.01 -9.70 -17.08
C VAL A 299 5.21 -11.00 -17.16
N GLU A 300 5.35 -11.75 -18.26
CA GLU A 300 4.63 -13.02 -18.43
C GLU A 300 5.01 -14.03 -17.35
N ARG A 301 6.31 -14.10 -17.01
CA ARG A 301 6.77 -14.95 -15.92
C ARG A 301 6.17 -14.54 -14.56
N ALA A 302 6.17 -13.25 -14.26
CA ALA A 302 5.61 -12.73 -13.00
C ALA A 302 4.09 -12.93 -12.91
N ARG A 303 3.36 -12.81 -14.05
CA ARG A 303 1.93 -13.12 -14.11
C ARG A 303 1.61 -14.59 -13.87
N ALA A 304 2.41 -15.49 -14.45
CA ALA A 304 2.25 -16.93 -14.16
C ALA A 304 2.44 -17.20 -12.66
N MET A 305 3.46 -16.61 -12.04
CA MET A 305 3.67 -16.71 -10.58
C MET A 305 2.51 -16.11 -9.79
N ALA A 306 1.87 -15.03 -10.26
CA ALA A 306 0.71 -14.42 -9.57
C ALA A 306 -0.51 -15.35 -9.58
N LEU A 307 -0.75 -16.05 -10.69
CA LEU A 307 -1.83 -17.04 -10.78
C LEU A 307 -1.61 -18.23 -9.83
N GLU A 308 -0.36 -18.71 -9.71
CA GLU A 308 -0.02 -19.76 -8.73
C GLU A 308 -0.17 -19.27 -7.27
N GLU A 309 0.26 -18.02 -6.99
CA GLU A 309 0.14 -17.43 -5.66
C GLU A 309 -1.32 -17.18 -5.25
N LEU A 310 -2.23 -16.97 -6.20
CA LEU A 310 -3.63 -16.73 -5.95
C LEU A 310 -4.30 -17.89 -5.18
N ASP A 311 -3.97 -19.14 -5.51
CA ASP A 311 -4.45 -20.31 -4.78
C ASP A 311 -3.90 -20.37 -3.35
N ALA A 312 -2.66 -19.91 -3.16
CA ALA A 312 -2.06 -19.81 -1.83
C ALA A 312 -2.68 -18.67 -1.00
N VAL A 313 -3.08 -17.56 -1.63
CA VAL A 313 -3.87 -16.49 -0.97
C VAL A 313 -5.21 -17.05 -0.49
N GLU A 314 -5.94 -17.76 -1.35
CA GLU A 314 -7.25 -18.34 -1.02
C GLU A 314 -7.16 -19.29 0.18
N LYS A 315 -6.18 -20.19 0.18
CA LYS A 315 -5.91 -21.10 1.32
C LYS A 315 -5.55 -20.35 2.59
N ALA A 316 -4.70 -19.33 2.50
CA ALA A 316 -4.29 -18.54 3.67
C ALA A 316 -5.47 -17.78 4.29
N VAL A 317 -6.31 -17.17 3.44
CA VAL A 317 -7.53 -16.47 3.88
C VAL A 317 -8.52 -17.46 4.50
N ALA A 318 -8.73 -18.62 3.87
CA ALA A 318 -9.59 -19.67 4.41
C ALA A 318 -9.15 -20.10 5.79
N ARG A 319 -7.86 -20.41 5.95
CA ARG A 319 -7.26 -20.76 7.24
C ARG A 319 -7.48 -19.65 8.27
N ARG A 320 -7.25 -18.39 7.89
CA ARG A 320 -7.38 -17.25 8.80
C ARG A 320 -8.81 -17.01 9.27
N VAL A 321 -9.78 -17.11 8.37
CA VAL A 321 -11.21 -16.99 8.73
C VAL A 321 -11.62 -18.08 9.71
N VAL A 322 -11.19 -19.32 9.47
CA VAL A 322 -11.44 -20.43 10.41
C VAL A 322 -10.78 -20.18 11.78
N GLU A 323 -9.54 -19.67 11.80
CA GLU A 323 -8.86 -19.31 13.06
C GLU A 323 -9.61 -18.23 13.85
N MET A 324 -10.15 -17.21 13.16
CA MET A 324 -10.95 -16.16 13.81
C MET A 324 -12.22 -16.72 14.43
N GLU A 325 -12.99 -17.53 13.69
CA GLU A 325 -14.21 -18.17 14.19
C GLU A 325 -13.93 -19.12 15.37
N LEU A 326 -12.84 -19.88 15.28
CA LEU A 326 -12.40 -20.73 16.39
C LEU A 326 -11.96 -19.93 17.61
N GLY A 327 -11.27 -18.79 17.40
CA GLY A 327 -10.89 -17.90 18.49
C GLY A 327 -12.11 -17.37 19.27
N GLU A 328 -13.17 -17.01 18.58
CA GLU A 328 -14.43 -16.59 19.21
C GLU A 328 -15.11 -17.76 19.97
N TYR A 329 -15.07 -18.95 19.37
CA TYR A 329 -15.59 -20.15 20.03
C TYR A 329 -14.78 -20.49 21.28
N MET A 330 -13.46 -20.41 21.24
CA MET A 330 -12.58 -20.67 22.39
C MET A 330 -12.80 -19.71 23.55
N LYS A 331 -13.03 -18.41 23.28
CA LYS A 331 -13.40 -17.44 24.33
C LYS A 331 -14.69 -17.85 25.03
N PHE A 332 -15.68 -18.32 24.28
CA PHE A 332 -16.91 -18.85 24.87
C PHE A 332 -16.66 -20.04 25.77
N VAL A 333 -15.85 -21.01 25.32
CA VAL A 333 -15.48 -22.19 26.10
C VAL A 333 -14.72 -21.81 27.38
N GLU A 334 -13.82 -20.83 27.30
CA GLU A 334 -13.08 -20.29 28.46
C GLU A 334 -14.02 -19.63 29.48
N MET A 335 -15.02 -18.88 29.02
CA MET A 335 -16.02 -18.27 29.90
C MET A 335 -16.84 -19.35 30.63
N ALA A 336 -17.34 -20.34 29.90
CA ALA A 336 -18.09 -21.46 30.50
C ALA A 336 -17.24 -22.23 31.52
N ALA A 337 -15.98 -22.51 31.20
CA ALA A 337 -15.05 -23.18 32.13
C ALA A 337 -14.76 -22.33 33.38
N LYS A 338 -14.72 -21.01 33.26
CA LYS A 338 -14.56 -20.11 34.41
C LYS A 338 -15.78 -20.10 35.32
N GLU A 339 -16.99 -20.03 34.75
CA GLU A 339 -18.25 -20.08 35.51
C GLU A 339 -18.36 -21.40 36.30
N GLU A 340 -17.95 -22.53 35.69
CA GLU A 340 -17.99 -23.85 36.35
C GLU A 340 -16.94 -23.98 37.44
N ALA A 341 -15.75 -23.45 37.25
CA ALA A 341 -14.68 -23.42 38.24
C ALA A 341 -15.01 -22.54 39.45
N GLU A 342 -15.69 -21.41 39.25
CA GLU A 342 -16.19 -20.55 40.33
C GLU A 342 -17.25 -21.28 41.19
N ARG A 343 -18.06 -22.16 40.56
CA ARG A 343 -19.02 -23.04 41.30
C ARG A 343 -18.33 -24.17 42.07
N ALA A 344 -17.20 -24.69 41.56
CA ALA A 344 -16.52 -25.86 42.10
C ALA A 344 -15.35 -25.56 43.07
N GLY A 345 -14.93 -24.29 43.19
CA GLY A 345 -13.79 -23.86 44.01
C GLY A 345 -12.48 -23.62 43.22
N ALA A 346 -11.63 -22.74 43.73
CA ALA A 346 -10.56 -22.04 42.98
C ALA A 346 -9.47 -22.93 42.32
N ASP A 347 -9.19 -24.15 42.82
CA ASP A 347 -8.12 -25.00 42.27
C ASP A 347 -8.47 -25.74 40.97
N SER A 348 -9.72 -25.67 40.55
CA SER A 348 -10.22 -26.38 39.36
C SER A 348 -10.04 -25.62 38.05
N LEU A 349 -9.79 -24.30 38.08
CA LEU A 349 -9.75 -23.47 36.88
C LEU A 349 -8.59 -23.81 35.92
N THR A 350 -7.40 -24.02 36.47
CA THR A 350 -6.21 -24.39 35.69
C THR A 350 -6.37 -25.79 35.09
N ALA A 351 -6.96 -26.73 35.80
CA ALA A 351 -7.25 -28.06 35.33
C ALA A 351 -8.34 -28.08 34.24
N ALA A 352 -9.40 -27.28 34.40
CA ALA A 352 -10.46 -27.12 33.40
C ALA A 352 -9.93 -26.49 32.10
N ARG A 353 -9.15 -25.41 32.17
CA ARG A 353 -8.51 -24.78 31.00
C ARG A 353 -7.60 -25.75 30.26
N SER A 354 -6.75 -26.49 30.95
CA SER A 354 -5.83 -27.44 30.34
C SER A 354 -6.56 -28.59 29.65
N SER A 355 -7.64 -29.10 30.24
CA SER A 355 -8.45 -30.16 29.68
C SER A 355 -9.21 -29.70 28.41
N VAL A 356 -9.82 -28.51 28.46
CA VAL A 356 -10.51 -27.94 27.32
C VAL A 356 -9.53 -27.69 26.15
N LYS A 357 -8.36 -27.12 26.42
CA LYS A 357 -7.35 -26.86 25.39
C LYS A 357 -6.87 -28.16 24.73
N ARG A 358 -6.60 -29.21 25.50
CA ARG A 358 -6.20 -30.51 24.95
C ARG A 358 -7.30 -31.20 24.13
N ALA A 359 -8.56 -31.05 24.53
CA ALA A 359 -9.67 -31.66 23.81
C ALA A 359 -9.99 -30.93 22.49
N VAL A 360 -9.78 -29.60 22.41
CA VAL A 360 -10.17 -28.78 21.25
C VAL A 360 -9.05 -28.66 20.22
N LEU A 361 -7.77 -28.73 20.60
CA LEU A 361 -6.65 -28.52 19.70
C LEU A 361 -6.63 -29.48 18.47
N PRO A 362 -6.85 -30.80 18.61
CA PRO A 362 -6.91 -31.69 17.44
C PRO A 362 -8.06 -31.36 16.48
N LEU A 363 -9.21 -30.93 17.03
CA LEU A 363 -10.35 -30.49 16.23
C LEU A 363 -10.01 -29.22 15.43
N VAL A 364 -9.28 -28.29 16.05
CA VAL A 364 -8.81 -27.07 15.39
C VAL A 364 -7.94 -27.39 14.17
N GLU A 365 -6.98 -28.32 14.33
CA GLU A 365 -6.10 -28.70 13.21
C GLU A 365 -6.88 -29.42 12.10
N ALA A 366 -7.75 -30.36 12.45
CA ALA A 366 -8.60 -31.03 11.45
C ALA A 366 -9.53 -30.08 10.69
N LEU A 367 -10.10 -29.07 11.37
CA LEU A 367 -10.93 -28.04 10.72
C LEU A 367 -10.12 -27.14 9.78
N LYS A 368 -8.88 -26.82 10.15
CA LYS A 368 -7.96 -26.08 9.26
C LYS A 368 -7.63 -26.87 7.99
N GLU A 369 -7.33 -28.16 8.14
CA GLU A 369 -7.06 -29.06 7.00
C GLU A 369 -8.27 -29.16 6.06
N LEU A 370 -9.49 -29.29 6.60
CA LEU A 370 -10.72 -29.28 5.82
C LEU A 370 -10.91 -27.95 5.05
N ALA A 371 -10.64 -26.83 5.71
CA ALA A 371 -10.72 -25.52 5.07
C ALA A 371 -9.69 -25.37 3.94
N GLU A 372 -8.45 -25.81 4.15
CA GLU A 372 -7.40 -25.84 3.14
C GLU A 372 -7.73 -26.77 1.95
N ALA A 373 -8.53 -27.81 2.18
CA ALA A 373 -9.07 -28.69 1.15
C ALA A 373 -10.29 -28.10 0.38
N GLY A 374 -10.61 -26.81 0.61
CA GLY A 374 -11.68 -26.10 -0.11
C GLY A 374 -13.08 -26.21 0.51
N ARG A 375 -13.23 -26.83 1.70
CA ARG A 375 -14.52 -27.03 2.39
C ARG A 375 -14.80 -25.93 3.45
N VAL A 376 -14.41 -24.69 3.15
CA VAL A 376 -14.46 -23.57 4.11
C VAL A 376 -15.88 -23.28 4.58
N GLU A 377 -16.86 -23.22 3.69
CA GLU A 377 -18.25 -22.90 4.05
C GLU A 377 -18.85 -23.94 5.00
N GLU A 378 -18.57 -25.23 4.76
CA GLU A 378 -19.01 -26.29 5.66
C GLU A 378 -18.42 -26.14 7.06
N VAL A 379 -17.13 -25.82 7.14
CA VAL A 379 -16.44 -25.58 8.42
C VAL A 379 -17.05 -24.38 9.15
N LEU A 380 -17.30 -23.27 8.45
CA LEU A 380 -17.88 -22.07 9.04
C LEU A 380 -19.32 -22.31 9.51
N GLU A 381 -20.14 -23.06 8.76
CA GLU A 381 -21.49 -23.43 9.16
C GLU A 381 -21.49 -24.29 10.41
N LEU A 382 -20.61 -25.30 10.48
CA LEU A 382 -20.42 -26.13 11.64
C LEU A 382 -20.07 -25.32 12.90
N LEU A 383 -19.13 -24.37 12.76
CA LEU A 383 -18.69 -23.54 13.89
C LEU A 383 -19.79 -22.56 14.35
N ARG A 384 -20.56 -21.99 13.42
CA ARG A 384 -21.71 -21.12 13.73
C ARG A 384 -22.80 -21.90 14.48
N GLU A 385 -23.07 -23.12 14.04
CA GLU A 385 -24.03 -24.00 14.71
C GLU A 385 -23.55 -24.39 16.09
N ALA A 386 -22.29 -24.80 16.23
CA ALA A 386 -21.69 -25.13 17.54
C ALA A 386 -21.82 -23.94 18.51
N ARG A 387 -21.55 -22.71 18.05
CA ARG A 387 -21.68 -21.49 18.85
C ARG A 387 -23.14 -21.20 19.25
N ARG A 388 -24.10 -21.43 18.36
CA ARG A 388 -25.53 -21.27 18.67
C ARG A 388 -25.98 -22.23 19.74
N ARG A 389 -25.60 -23.52 19.64
CA ARG A 389 -25.93 -24.58 20.63
C ARG A 389 -25.30 -24.27 21.99
N ALA A 390 -24.04 -23.87 22.01
CA ALA A 390 -23.33 -23.52 23.23
C ALA A 390 -24.01 -22.34 23.97
N ARG A 391 -24.48 -21.32 23.25
CA ARG A 391 -25.28 -20.21 23.84
C ARG A 391 -26.64 -20.68 24.35
N GLY A 392 -27.29 -21.62 23.67
CA GLY A 392 -28.57 -22.20 24.10
C GLY A 392 -28.46 -23.00 25.39
N LEU A 393 -27.37 -23.73 25.58
CA LEU A 393 -27.10 -24.46 26.84
C LEU A 393 -26.94 -23.50 28.02
N SER A 394 -26.20 -22.38 27.84
CA SER A 394 -25.99 -21.39 28.91
C SER A 394 -27.27 -20.64 29.32
N VAL A 395 -28.28 -20.57 28.47
CA VAL A 395 -29.60 -19.96 28.76
C VAL A 395 -30.55 -20.97 29.42
N ALA A 396 -30.52 -22.22 28.97
CA ALA A 396 -31.38 -23.29 29.54
C ALA A 396 -31.02 -23.61 30.99
N GLU A 397 -29.74 -23.52 31.38
CA GLU A 397 -29.31 -23.72 32.77
C GLU A 397 -29.59 -22.53 33.71
N ARG A 398 -30.01 -21.39 33.18
CA ARG A 398 -30.38 -20.16 33.93
C ARG A 398 -31.89 -20.03 34.15
N ALA A 399 -32.69 -20.95 33.66
CA ALA A 399 -34.10 -21.00 33.98
C ALA A 399 -34.31 -21.62 35.36
N PRO A 400 -35.10 -21.02 36.25
CA PRO A 400 -35.27 -21.43 37.65
C PRO A 400 -35.92 -22.79 37.78
#